data_70894ce37bafa52079fe0d8f5f841bd2
#
_entry.id   70894ce37bafa52079fe0d8f5f841bd2
#
_cell.length_a   1.000
_cell.length_b   1.000
_cell.length_c   1.000
_cell.angle_alpha   90.00
_cell.angle_beta   90.00
_cell.angle_gamma   90.00
#
_symmetry.space_group_name_H-M   'P 1'
#
loop_
_entity.id
_entity.type
_entity.pdbx_description
1 polymer ?
#
loop_
_entity_poly.entity_id
_entity_poly.type
_entity_poly.pdbx_seq_one_letter_code
_entity_poly.pdbx_strand_id
1 'polypeptide(L)'
;STLYRCIQRIKAMEMTEFHLKGGHALCLFHLSRHPEGLTSAELSTRCDEDKAAVSRWIALLEERCLLRRLPPVSGGRSYRARLVLTPEGQQVAAAVNDRIRVAVERGGRGLSSSQRTLFYSTLTHIAQNLQEYCTEREEEL
;
A
#
# COMPACT_ATOMS: atom_id res chain seq x y z
N SER A 1 -8.31 -5.35 18.14
CA SER A 1 -9.01 -4.15 18.64
C SER A 1 -10.17 -3.78 17.71
N THR A 2 -11.14 -3.01 18.22
CA THR A 2 -12.29 -2.53 17.43
C THR A 2 -11.85 -1.73 16.22
N LEU A 3 -10.86 -0.84 16.39
CA LEU A 3 -10.31 -0.02 15.30
C LEU A 3 -9.78 -0.89 14.15
N TYR A 4 -8.98 -1.90 14.44
CA TYR A 4 -8.45 -2.83 13.43
C TYR A 4 -9.57 -3.51 12.64
N ARG A 5 -10.60 -4.03 13.34
CA ARG A 5 -11.76 -4.66 12.67
C ARG A 5 -12.54 -3.72 11.78
N CYS A 6 -12.73 -2.47 12.23
CA CYS A 6 -13.39 -1.44 11.41
C CYS A 6 -12.60 -1.13 10.14
N ILE A 7 -11.28 -0.95 10.26
CA ILE A 7 -10.39 -0.71 9.11
C ILE A 7 -10.47 -1.87 8.11
N GLN A 8 -10.38 -3.12 8.58
CA GLN A 8 -10.47 -4.29 7.69
C GLN A 8 -11.82 -4.41 7.01
N ARG A 9 -12.92 -4.13 7.72
CA ARG A 9 -14.27 -4.10 7.12
C ARG A 9 -14.38 -3.03 6.05
N ILE A 10 -13.93 -1.80 6.33
CA ILE A 10 -13.97 -0.69 5.36
C ILE A 10 -13.15 -1.06 4.12
N LYS A 11 -11.93 -1.57 4.29
CA LYS A 11 -11.10 -2.04 3.16
C LYS A 11 -11.83 -3.08 2.30
N ALA A 12 -12.45 -4.07 2.93
CA ALA A 12 -13.18 -5.11 2.20
C ALA A 12 -14.38 -4.55 1.44
N MET A 13 -15.18 -3.68 2.07
CA MET A 13 -16.37 -3.08 1.47
C MET A 13 -16.01 -2.15 0.30
N GLU A 14 -15.06 -1.24 0.51
CA GLU A 14 -14.69 -0.24 -0.50
C GLU A 14 -13.95 -0.85 -1.68
N MET A 15 -13.23 -1.96 -1.49
CA MET A 15 -12.50 -2.64 -2.57
C MET A 15 -13.36 -3.61 -3.39
N THR A 16 -14.55 -3.99 -2.90
CA THR A 16 -15.45 -4.91 -3.59
C THR A 16 -15.89 -4.36 -4.97
N GLU A 17 -16.18 -3.07 -5.06
CA GLU A 17 -16.58 -2.40 -6.31
C GLU A 17 -15.51 -2.53 -7.40
N PHE A 18 -14.23 -2.56 -7.01
CA PHE A 18 -13.11 -2.71 -7.94
C PHE A 18 -12.70 -4.17 -8.16
N HIS A 19 -13.37 -5.12 -7.52
CA HIS A 19 -12.93 -6.53 -7.47
C HIS A 19 -11.47 -6.68 -6.99
N LEU A 20 -11.08 -5.87 -6.01
CA LEU A 20 -9.74 -5.83 -5.42
C LEU A 20 -9.79 -6.20 -3.93
N LYS A 21 -8.64 -6.51 -3.37
CA LYS A 21 -8.42 -6.70 -1.93
C LYS A 21 -7.55 -5.58 -1.39
N GLY A 22 -7.48 -5.44 -0.07
CA GLY A 22 -6.71 -4.39 0.59
C GLY A 22 -5.24 -4.31 0.17
N GLY A 23 -4.59 -5.46 -0.09
CA GLY A 23 -3.21 -5.49 -0.58
C GLY A 23 -3.03 -4.88 -1.98
N HIS A 24 -3.97 -5.12 -2.88
CA HIS A 24 -3.95 -4.47 -4.20
C HIS A 24 -4.11 -2.95 -4.09
N ALA A 25 -4.96 -2.49 -3.16
CA ALA A 25 -5.15 -1.06 -2.89
C ALA A 25 -3.85 -0.40 -2.39
N LEU A 26 -3.07 -1.09 -1.55
CA LEU A 26 -1.76 -0.61 -1.10
C LEU A 26 -0.77 -0.47 -2.27
N CYS A 27 -0.71 -1.47 -3.14
CA CYS A 27 0.13 -1.41 -4.34
C CYS A 27 -0.25 -0.21 -5.22
N LEU A 28 -1.54 -0.03 -5.51
CA LEU A 28 -2.04 1.09 -6.31
C LEU A 28 -1.73 2.44 -5.65
N PHE A 29 -1.91 2.53 -4.33
CA PHE A 29 -1.60 3.73 -3.56
C PHE A 29 -0.13 4.13 -3.69
N HIS A 30 0.80 3.19 -3.46
CA HIS A 30 2.23 3.49 -3.56
C HIS A 30 2.66 3.79 -4.99
N LEU A 31 2.20 3.02 -5.98
CA LEU A 31 2.52 3.24 -7.39
C LEU A 31 1.98 4.58 -7.92
N SER A 32 0.81 5.02 -7.46
CA SER A 32 0.25 6.32 -7.86
C SER A 32 1.10 7.53 -7.42
N ARG A 33 1.91 7.34 -6.37
CA ARG A 33 2.84 8.36 -5.84
C ARG A 33 4.25 8.29 -6.43
N HIS A 34 4.51 7.27 -7.24
CA HIS A 34 5.82 7.01 -7.85
C HIS A 34 5.66 6.79 -9.36
N PRO A 35 5.44 7.88 -10.14
CA PRO A 35 5.29 7.79 -11.60
C PRO A 35 6.53 7.24 -12.29
N GLU A 36 7.70 7.38 -11.66
CA GLU A 36 8.97 6.77 -12.10
C GLU A 36 9.00 5.25 -11.93
N GLY A 37 8.02 4.70 -11.24
CA GLY A 37 7.89 3.28 -10.95
C GLY A 37 8.65 2.83 -9.70
N LEU A 38 8.25 1.67 -9.20
CA LEU A 38 8.87 0.95 -8.08
C LEU A 38 9.23 -0.47 -8.50
N THR A 39 10.35 -0.99 -8.01
CA THR A 39 10.66 -2.42 -8.11
C THR A 39 9.75 -3.23 -7.17
N SER A 40 9.63 -4.54 -7.39
CA SER A 40 8.87 -5.42 -6.48
C SER A 40 9.41 -5.38 -5.04
N ALA A 41 10.74 -5.25 -4.88
CA ALA A 41 11.36 -5.16 -3.56
C ALA A 41 11.02 -3.83 -2.86
N GLU A 42 11.11 -2.70 -3.57
CA GLU A 42 10.70 -1.39 -3.04
C GLU A 42 9.22 -1.38 -2.66
N LEU A 43 8.37 -2.00 -3.48
CA LEU A 43 6.93 -2.09 -3.21
C LEU A 43 6.65 -2.96 -1.97
N SER A 44 7.34 -4.09 -1.81
CA SER A 44 7.24 -4.95 -0.63
C SER A 44 7.60 -4.19 0.65
N THR A 45 8.70 -3.46 0.64
CA THR A 45 9.12 -2.63 1.78
C THR A 45 8.09 -1.55 2.11
N ARG A 46 7.53 -0.87 1.09
CA ARG A 46 6.54 0.19 1.31
C ARG A 46 5.18 -0.31 1.78
N CYS A 47 4.79 -1.50 1.33
CA CYS A 47 3.55 -2.15 1.77
C CYS A 47 3.69 -2.79 3.16
N ASP A 48 4.91 -2.90 3.68
CA ASP A 48 5.23 -3.64 4.92
C ASP A 48 4.68 -5.07 4.86
N GLU A 49 4.96 -5.76 3.75
CA GLU A 49 4.43 -7.09 3.44
C GLU A 49 5.50 -7.99 2.83
N ASP A 50 5.33 -9.29 2.98
CA ASP A 50 6.28 -10.26 2.43
C ASP A 50 6.28 -10.25 0.89
N LYS A 51 7.43 -10.63 0.34
CA LYS A 51 7.66 -10.63 -1.12
C LYS A 51 6.69 -11.55 -1.87
N ALA A 52 6.27 -12.66 -1.27
CA ALA A 52 5.36 -13.61 -1.90
C ALA A 52 3.94 -13.05 -2.00
N ALA A 53 3.46 -12.37 -0.95
CA ALA A 53 2.17 -11.67 -0.98
C ALA A 53 2.16 -10.58 -2.04
N VAL A 54 3.17 -9.71 -2.04
CA VAL A 54 3.30 -8.61 -3.01
C VAL A 54 3.42 -9.12 -4.44
N SER A 55 4.18 -10.21 -4.67
CA SER A 55 4.25 -10.87 -5.99
C SER A 55 2.89 -11.32 -6.50
N ARG A 56 2.05 -11.90 -5.64
CA ARG A 56 0.68 -12.32 -6.03
C ARG A 56 -0.20 -11.11 -6.36
N TRP A 57 -0.07 -10.01 -5.62
CA TRP A 57 -0.81 -8.79 -5.90
C TRP A 57 -0.39 -8.14 -7.21
N ILE A 58 0.93 -8.08 -7.46
CA ILE A 58 1.48 -7.59 -8.73
C ILE A 58 0.95 -8.42 -9.90
N ALA A 59 0.99 -9.75 -9.81
CA ALA A 59 0.53 -10.64 -10.87
C ALA A 59 -0.94 -10.39 -11.23
N LEU A 60 -1.82 -10.23 -10.25
CA LEU A 60 -3.23 -9.93 -10.49
C LEU A 60 -3.41 -8.54 -11.11
N LEU A 61 -2.68 -7.54 -10.65
CA LEU A 61 -2.77 -6.18 -11.20
C LEU A 61 -2.24 -6.12 -12.64
N GLU A 62 -1.18 -6.89 -12.97
CA GLU A 62 -0.69 -7.07 -14.35
C GLU A 62 -1.73 -7.77 -15.23
N GLU A 63 -2.29 -8.88 -14.77
CA GLU A 63 -3.35 -9.64 -15.49
C GLU A 63 -4.54 -8.73 -15.81
N ARG A 64 -4.89 -7.84 -14.91
CA ARG A 64 -5.97 -6.85 -15.11
C ARG A 64 -5.55 -5.59 -15.86
N CYS A 65 -4.35 -5.55 -16.40
CA CYS A 65 -3.79 -4.41 -17.14
C CYS A 65 -3.79 -3.09 -16.33
N LEU A 66 -3.73 -3.15 -14.99
CA LEU A 66 -3.68 -1.96 -14.12
C LEU A 66 -2.25 -1.47 -13.88
N LEU A 67 -1.27 -2.36 -14.03
CA LEU A 67 0.14 -2.00 -14.01
C LEU A 67 0.91 -2.72 -15.13
N ARG A 68 2.08 -2.21 -15.44
CA ARG A 68 3.02 -2.80 -16.40
C ARG A 68 4.45 -2.67 -15.90
N ARG A 69 5.34 -3.49 -16.43
CA ARG A 69 6.77 -3.42 -16.18
C ARG A 69 7.44 -2.53 -17.21
N LEU A 70 8.29 -1.63 -16.75
CA LEU A 70 9.22 -0.92 -17.63
C LEU A 70 10.45 -1.82 -17.87
N PRO A 71 10.97 -1.85 -19.11
CA PRO A 71 12.24 -2.54 -19.38
C PRO A 71 13.35 -1.96 -18.49
N PRO A 72 14.27 -2.81 -17.97
CA PRO A 72 15.44 -2.30 -17.26
C PRO A 72 16.29 -1.45 -18.19
N VAL A 73 16.81 -0.32 -17.70
CA VAL A 73 17.55 0.70 -18.45
C VAL A 73 18.84 0.14 -19.09
N SER A 74 19.30 -1.04 -18.72
CA SER A 74 20.55 -1.66 -19.22
C SER A 74 20.50 -3.19 -19.18
N GLY A 75 19.58 -3.82 -19.91
CA GLY A 75 19.63 -5.28 -20.12
C GLY A 75 19.62 -6.16 -18.87
N GLY A 76 19.22 -5.60 -17.74
CA GLY A 76 19.20 -6.27 -16.42
C GLY A 76 18.08 -7.30 -16.30
N ARG A 77 18.17 -8.14 -15.26
CA ARG A 77 17.18 -9.19 -14.98
C ARG A 77 15.80 -8.62 -14.68
N SER A 78 14.76 -9.32 -15.09
CA SER A 78 13.33 -8.95 -14.97
C SER A 78 12.91 -8.52 -13.55
N TYR A 79 13.54 -9.03 -12.49
CA TYR A 79 13.21 -8.66 -11.10
C TYR A 79 13.58 -7.22 -10.72
N ARG A 80 14.42 -6.55 -11.52
CA ARG A 80 14.76 -5.12 -11.37
C ARG A 80 13.89 -4.22 -12.23
N ALA A 81 12.95 -4.78 -12.99
CA ALA A 81 12.00 -3.99 -13.77
C ALA A 81 11.17 -3.10 -12.84
N ARG A 82 10.99 -1.85 -13.23
CA ARG A 82 10.11 -0.94 -12.50
C ARG A 82 8.66 -1.16 -12.90
N LEU A 83 7.80 -1.20 -11.92
CA LEU A 83 6.37 -1.31 -12.06
C LEU A 83 5.77 0.09 -12.11
N VAL A 84 4.95 0.37 -13.10
CA VAL A 84 4.21 1.63 -13.25
C VAL A 84 2.74 1.35 -13.51
N LEU A 85 1.88 2.27 -13.13
CA LEU A 85 0.46 2.19 -13.45
C LEU A 85 0.23 2.42 -14.95
N THR A 86 -0.71 1.68 -15.52
CA THR A 86 -1.28 1.98 -16.84
C THR A 86 -2.26 3.16 -16.71
N PRO A 87 -2.76 3.76 -17.82
CA PRO A 87 -3.83 4.75 -17.74
C PRO A 87 -5.06 4.26 -16.98
N GLU A 88 -5.49 3.02 -17.19
CA GLU A 88 -6.57 2.37 -16.43
C GLU A 88 -6.21 2.22 -14.95
N GLY A 89 -4.97 1.80 -14.68
CA GLY A 89 -4.45 1.68 -13.32
C GLY A 89 -4.44 3.02 -12.58
N GLN A 90 -4.12 4.11 -13.25
CA GLN A 90 -4.18 5.46 -12.69
C GLN A 90 -5.61 5.87 -12.32
N GLN A 91 -6.58 5.56 -13.18
CA GLN A 91 -7.99 5.83 -12.89
C GLN A 91 -8.50 5.04 -11.69
N VAL A 92 -8.20 3.74 -11.64
CA VAL A 92 -8.56 2.88 -10.50
C VAL A 92 -7.85 3.34 -9.23
N ALA A 93 -6.57 3.65 -9.30
CA ALA A 93 -5.81 4.17 -8.15
C ALA A 93 -6.39 5.50 -7.62
N ALA A 94 -6.78 6.41 -8.49
CA ALA A 94 -7.42 7.66 -8.10
C ALA A 94 -8.75 7.41 -7.36
N ALA A 95 -9.59 6.51 -7.87
CA ALA A 95 -10.85 6.14 -7.23
C ALA A 95 -10.63 5.45 -5.88
N VAL A 96 -9.68 4.51 -5.80
CA VAL A 96 -9.29 3.85 -4.54
C VAL A 96 -8.77 4.85 -3.52
N ASN A 97 -7.90 5.76 -3.92
CA ASN A 97 -7.33 6.80 -3.05
C ASN A 97 -8.41 7.75 -2.53
N ASP A 98 -9.43 8.08 -3.35
CA ASP A 98 -10.57 8.89 -2.91
C ASP A 98 -11.40 8.16 -1.84
N ARG A 99 -11.67 6.87 -2.00
CA ARG A 99 -12.33 6.05 -0.97
C ARG A 99 -11.57 6.02 0.35
N ILE A 100 -10.25 5.85 0.28
CA ILE A 100 -9.37 5.90 1.46
C ILE A 100 -9.46 7.28 2.12
N ARG A 101 -9.36 8.36 1.35
CA ARG A 101 -9.46 9.73 1.85
C ARG A 101 -10.77 9.97 2.59
N VAL A 102 -11.89 9.58 1.99
CA VAL A 102 -13.23 9.71 2.62
C VAL A 102 -13.29 8.93 3.94
N ALA A 103 -12.77 7.71 3.98
CA ALA A 103 -12.75 6.89 5.19
C ALA A 103 -11.92 7.55 6.30
N VAL A 104 -10.74 8.08 5.96
CA VAL A 104 -9.84 8.79 6.90
C VAL A 104 -10.50 10.07 7.42
N GLU A 105 -11.13 10.86 6.54
CA GLU A 105 -11.85 12.08 6.94
C GLU A 105 -13.02 11.78 7.89
N ARG A 106 -13.80 10.75 7.58
CA ARG A 106 -14.91 10.31 8.45
C ARG A 106 -14.41 9.80 9.80
N GLY A 107 -13.34 9.01 9.80
CA GLY A 107 -12.70 8.51 11.02
C GLY A 107 -12.14 9.63 11.90
N GLY A 108 -11.66 10.70 11.29
CA GLY A 108 -11.12 11.88 11.99
C GLY A 108 -12.15 12.96 12.32
N ARG A 109 -13.43 12.72 12.11
CA ARG A 109 -14.47 13.71 12.41
C ARG A 109 -14.43 14.11 13.88
N GLY A 110 -14.47 15.42 14.15
CA GLY A 110 -14.42 15.99 15.50
C GLY A 110 -13.01 16.16 16.07
N LEU A 111 -11.96 15.71 15.36
CA LEU A 111 -10.58 15.96 15.76
C LEU A 111 -10.06 17.27 15.14
N SER A 112 -9.36 18.06 15.94
CA SER A 112 -8.62 19.23 15.46
C SER A 112 -7.40 18.82 14.63
N SER A 113 -6.82 19.74 13.85
CA SER A 113 -5.59 19.48 13.10
C SER A 113 -4.43 19.08 14.01
N SER A 114 -4.27 19.71 15.17
CA SER A 114 -3.24 19.37 16.15
C SER A 114 -3.43 17.97 16.74
N GLN A 115 -4.67 17.58 17.05
CA GLN A 115 -4.97 16.22 17.52
C GLN A 115 -4.66 15.17 16.46
N ARG A 116 -4.99 15.42 15.19
CA ARG A 116 -4.64 14.52 14.07
C ARG A 116 -3.14 14.39 13.92
N THR A 117 -2.40 15.49 13.91
CA THR A 117 -0.94 15.49 13.79
C THR A 117 -0.30 14.71 14.94
N LEU A 118 -0.73 14.99 16.19
CA LEU A 118 -0.23 14.28 17.36
C LEU A 118 -0.53 12.78 17.28
N PHE A 119 -1.74 12.39 16.89
CA PHE A 119 -2.13 10.99 16.76
C PHE A 119 -1.23 10.27 15.74
N TYR A 120 -1.06 10.81 14.55
CA TYR A 120 -0.25 10.16 13.51
C TYR A 120 1.23 10.08 13.90
N SER A 121 1.81 11.13 14.47
CA SER A 121 3.20 11.11 14.92
C SER A 121 3.42 10.11 16.05
N THR A 122 2.52 10.03 17.00
CA THR A 122 2.58 9.07 18.12
C THR A 122 2.42 7.64 17.61
N LEU A 123 1.45 7.39 16.71
CA LEU A 123 1.24 6.06 16.12
C LEU A 123 2.45 5.59 15.32
N THR A 124 3.06 6.48 14.54
CA THR A 124 4.30 6.18 13.80
C THR A 124 5.43 5.80 14.74
N HIS A 125 5.61 6.55 15.83
CA HIS A 125 6.64 6.27 16.82
C HIS A 125 6.42 4.89 17.50
N ILE A 126 5.20 4.58 17.89
CA ILE A 126 4.86 3.25 18.46
C ILE A 126 5.13 2.14 17.44
N ALA A 127 4.75 2.33 16.18
CA ALA A 127 4.99 1.34 15.13
C ALA A 127 6.49 1.08 14.93
N GLN A 128 7.32 2.13 14.90
CA GLN A 128 8.77 2.01 14.78
C GLN A 128 9.37 1.21 15.95
N ASN A 129 9.01 1.56 17.19
CA ASN A 129 9.51 0.84 18.37
C ASN A 129 9.13 -0.64 18.35
N LEU A 130 7.91 -0.96 17.89
CA LEU A 130 7.46 -2.36 17.78
C LEU A 130 8.19 -3.10 16.65
N GLN A 131 8.47 -2.46 15.53
CA GLN A 131 9.26 -3.06 14.45
C GLN A 131 10.69 -3.36 14.91
N GLU A 132 11.33 -2.43 15.60
CA GLU A 132 12.66 -2.62 16.21
C GLU A 132 12.64 -3.82 17.17
N TYR A 133 11.68 -3.86 18.09
CA TYR A 133 11.54 -4.97 19.02
C TYR A 133 11.32 -6.33 18.33
N CYS A 134 10.53 -6.39 17.25
CA CYS A 134 10.36 -7.61 16.47
C CYS A 134 11.68 -8.07 15.85
N THR A 135 12.45 -7.14 15.26
CA THR A 135 13.75 -7.45 14.65
C THR A 135 14.74 -7.98 15.69
N GLU A 136 14.85 -7.35 16.86
CA GLU A 136 15.69 -7.82 17.96
C GLU A 136 15.33 -9.24 18.39
N ARG A 137 14.04 -9.53 18.50
CA ARG A 137 13.57 -10.88 18.89
C ARG A 137 13.84 -11.93 17.82
N GLU A 138 13.80 -11.58 16.55
CA GLU A 138 14.12 -12.50 15.45
C GLU A 138 15.61 -12.84 15.40
N GLU A 139 16.49 -11.88 15.76
CA GLU A 139 17.93 -12.09 15.81
C GLU A 139 18.37 -12.97 17.02
N GLU A 140 17.54 -13.05 18.07
CA GLU A 140 17.79 -13.87 19.26
C GLU A 140 17.35 -15.33 19.11
N LEU A 141 16.61 -15.67 18.06
CA LEU A 141 16.04 -17.02 17.81
C LEU A 141 16.88 -17.82 16.83
#